data_7d835c1e723ba53d2f225440d36c40ab
#
_entry.id   7d835c1e723ba53d2f225440d36c40ab
#
_cell.length_a   1.000
_cell.length_b   1.000
_cell.length_c   1.000
_cell.angle_alpha   90.00
_cell.angle_beta   90.00
_cell.angle_gamma   90.00
#
_symmetry.space_group_name_H-M   'P 1'
#
loop_
_entity.id
_entity.type
_entity.pdbx_description
1 polymer ?
#
loop_
_entity_poly.entity_id
_entity_poly.type
_entity_poly.pdbx_seq_one_letter_code
_entity_poly.pdbx_strand_id
1 'polypeptide(L)'
;MADGKTVDQILPRAFAAMREADLRVLKMFPYDAQVMGAIVLNQGYIAEMKTGEGKTLTATLALYLNALSGKGAILVTPNAYLAQRDEEQLAPVYEWMGLTVSTGFPKDDPERKVRPEEKRQWYNSDILYTTAGNLAFDYLFNNLAANKDGQYLRPYHYVIIDEVDDVLLDQATSPFVVASAPMLQSNLYRLCDDFVRTLVPKRDFTVRRRDKAIWLTYNGVQRAEQYFRIRNLYDDESREVYRHIALAMRAHYFMKNGHDYLVEKGKGCPA
;
A
#
# COMPACT_ATOMS: atom_id res chain seq x y z
N MET A 1 29.76 8.02 4.16
CA MET A 1 29.10 8.87 5.17
C MET A 1 29.65 8.67 6.59
N ALA A 2 30.49 7.67 6.81
CA ALA A 2 31.18 7.51 8.10
C ALA A 2 31.98 8.73 8.56
N ASP A 3 32.42 9.60 7.63
CA ASP A 3 33.21 10.80 7.92
C ASP A 3 32.36 12.08 8.12
N GLY A 4 31.06 11.97 8.33
CA GLY A 4 30.15 13.12 8.54
C GLY A 4 29.88 13.98 7.30
N LYS A 5 30.25 13.52 6.10
CA LYS A 5 30.01 14.24 4.83
C LYS A 5 28.55 14.16 4.41
N THR A 6 28.03 15.24 3.86
CA THR A 6 26.69 15.29 3.26
C THR A 6 26.66 14.59 1.90
N VAL A 7 25.45 14.24 1.42
CA VAL A 7 25.21 13.68 0.08
C VAL A 7 25.83 14.57 -1.01
N ASP A 8 25.61 15.89 -0.92
CA ASP A 8 26.15 16.85 -1.90
C ASP A 8 27.68 16.91 -1.93
N GLN A 9 28.32 16.76 -0.78
CA GLN A 9 29.79 16.77 -0.70
C GLN A 9 30.43 15.53 -1.34
N ILE A 10 29.73 14.39 -1.34
CA ILE A 10 30.23 13.15 -1.95
C ILE A 10 29.77 12.96 -3.39
N LEU A 11 28.75 13.71 -3.85
CA LEU A 11 28.13 13.57 -5.18
C LEU A 11 29.13 13.45 -6.33
N PRO A 12 30.14 14.36 -6.49
CA PRO A 12 31.06 14.25 -7.63
C PRO A 12 31.84 12.93 -7.64
N ARG A 13 32.29 12.48 -6.48
CA ARG A 13 33.04 11.23 -6.35
C ARG A 13 32.16 10.01 -6.53
N ALA A 14 30.95 10.03 -5.97
CA ALA A 14 29.98 8.96 -6.10
C ALA A 14 29.54 8.79 -7.57
N PHE A 15 29.23 9.88 -8.26
CA PHE A 15 28.86 9.83 -9.67
C PHE A 15 30.01 9.36 -10.57
N ALA A 16 31.24 9.83 -10.30
CA ALA A 16 32.42 9.36 -11.04
C ALA A 16 32.63 7.85 -10.85
N ALA A 17 32.49 7.34 -9.62
CA ALA A 17 32.60 5.92 -9.32
C ALA A 17 31.50 5.09 -10.00
N MET A 18 30.26 5.59 -9.96
CA MET A 18 29.12 4.87 -10.58
C MET A 18 29.20 4.87 -12.10
N ARG A 19 29.61 5.97 -12.75
CA ARG A 19 29.86 6.03 -14.21
C ARG A 19 30.89 4.99 -14.64
N GLU A 20 31.97 4.83 -13.89
CA GLU A 20 33.00 3.83 -14.16
C GLU A 20 32.48 2.40 -13.91
N ALA A 21 31.65 2.20 -12.90
CA ALA A 21 31.01 0.92 -12.61
C ALA A 21 30.04 0.53 -13.74
N ASP A 22 29.18 1.44 -14.19
CA ASP A 22 28.28 1.24 -15.31
C ASP A 22 29.06 0.84 -16.58
N LEU A 23 30.18 1.51 -16.87
CA LEU A 23 31.02 1.14 -18.01
C LEU A 23 31.62 -0.27 -17.86
N ARG A 24 32.13 -0.61 -16.67
CA ARG A 24 32.81 -1.90 -16.46
C ARG A 24 31.83 -3.08 -16.46
N VAL A 25 30.69 -2.93 -15.78
CA VAL A 25 29.74 -4.00 -15.55
C VAL A 25 28.71 -4.08 -16.68
N LEU A 26 28.06 -2.96 -17.01
CA LEU A 26 26.96 -2.90 -17.97
C LEU A 26 27.45 -2.60 -19.40
N LYS A 27 28.71 -2.20 -19.59
CA LYS A 27 29.27 -1.71 -20.87
C LYS A 27 28.57 -0.44 -21.37
N MET A 28 27.95 0.31 -20.47
CA MET A 28 27.26 1.56 -20.76
C MET A 28 27.93 2.69 -19.97
N PHE A 29 28.23 3.80 -20.64
CA PHE A 29 28.83 4.97 -19.98
C PHE A 29 27.84 6.13 -19.98
N PRO A 30 27.40 6.60 -18.79
CA PRO A 30 26.46 7.71 -18.69
C PRO A 30 27.01 8.97 -19.35
N TYR A 31 26.26 9.57 -20.28
CA TYR A 31 26.58 10.84 -20.91
C TYR A 31 26.38 12.02 -19.95
N ASP A 32 26.95 13.18 -20.26
CA ASP A 32 26.86 14.37 -19.43
C ASP A 32 25.39 14.84 -19.25
N ALA A 33 24.53 14.68 -20.26
CA ALA A 33 23.10 14.96 -20.13
C ALA A 33 22.42 14.07 -19.08
N GLN A 34 22.81 12.79 -19.00
CA GLN A 34 22.30 11.85 -18.01
C GLN A 34 22.81 12.18 -16.60
N VAL A 35 24.07 12.62 -16.49
CA VAL A 35 24.64 13.12 -15.23
C VAL A 35 23.89 14.36 -14.75
N MET A 36 23.57 15.30 -15.64
CA MET A 36 22.75 16.48 -15.30
C MET A 36 21.35 16.06 -14.83
N GLY A 37 20.70 15.13 -15.52
CA GLY A 37 19.43 14.56 -15.09
C GLY A 37 19.49 13.94 -13.69
N ALA A 38 20.54 13.17 -13.40
CA ALA A 38 20.73 12.58 -12.08
C ALA A 38 20.98 13.63 -10.98
N ILE A 39 21.64 14.73 -11.28
CA ILE A 39 21.81 15.86 -10.33
C ILE A 39 20.45 16.49 -10.03
N VAL A 40 19.63 16.73 -11.05
CA VAL A 40 18.27 17.27 -10.92
C VAL A 40 17.40 16.36 -10.04
N LEU A 41 17.44 15.05 -10.29
CA LEU A 41 16.72 14.04 -9.47
C LEU A 41 17.21 14.05 -8.02
N ASN A 42 18.53 14.15 -7.79
CA ASN A 42 19.08 14.21 -6.43
C ASN A 42 18.63 15.46 -5.67
N GLN A 43 18.39 16.54 -6.37
CA GLN A 43 17.88 17.80 -5.78
C GLN A 43 16.36 17.78 -5.53
N GLY A 44 15.67 16.70 -5.85
CA GLY A 44 14.21 16.56 -5.66
C GLY A 44 13.37 17.27 -6.72
N TYR A 45 13.93 17.52 -7.89
CA TYR A 45 13.21 18.10 -9.03
C TYR A 45 12.79 17.04 -10.05
N ILE A 46 11.99 17.46 -11.01
CA ILE A 46 11.56 16.65 -12.15
C ILE A 46 12.60 16.78 -13.27
N ALA A 47 13.14 15.64 -13.71
CA ALA A 47 14.01 15.57 -14.88
C ALA A 47 13.18 15.05 -16.07
N GLU A 48 12.86 15.93 -17.03
CA GLU A 48 12.20 15.52 -18.27
C GLU A 48 13.24 14.94 -19.24
N MET A 49 13.08 13.67 -19.58
CA MET A 49 13.91 12.95 -20.54
C MET A 49 13.00 12.17 -21.51
N LYS A 50 13.28 12.29 -22.80
CA LYS A 50 12.53 11.57 -23.84
C LYS A 50 12.82 10.08 -23.82
N THR A 51 11.89 9.31 -24.41
CA THR A 51 12.10 7.88 -24.64
C THR A 51 13.39 7.64 -25.43
N GLY A 52 14.22 6.71 -24.97
CA GLY A 52 15.50 6.39 -25.59
C GLY A 52 16.70 7.23 -25.12
N GLU A 53 16.52 8.25 -24.30
CA GLU A 53 17.63 9.06 -23.75
C GLU A 53 18.34 8.42 -22.55
N GLY A 54 17.93 7.20 -22.16
CA GLY A 54 18.58 6.43 -21.11
C GLY A 54 18.19 6.82 -19.68
N LYS A 55 16.90 7.07 -19.44
CA LYS A 55 16.34 7.33 -18.09
C LYS A 55 16.80 6.30 -17.06
N THR A 56 16.77 5.02 -17.42
CA THR A 56 17.18 3.91 -16.57
C THR A 56 18.63 4.06 -16.08
N LEU A 57 19.55 4.40 -16.99
CA LEU A 57 20.96 4.62 -16.64
C LEU A 57 21.16 5.92 -15.84
N THR A 58 20.36 6.96 -16.11
CA THR A 58 20.36 8.19 -15.32
C THR A 58 20.00 7.94 -13.86
N ALA A 59 18.99 7.08 -13.62
CA ALA A 59 18.54 6.74 -12.29
C ALA A 59 19.61 6.02 -11.46
N THR A 60 20.54 5.26 -12.09
CA THR A 60 21.58 4.52 -11.36
C THR A 60 22.45 5.46 -10.51
N LEU A 61 22.81 6.62 -11.05
CA LEU A 61 23.67 7.59 -10.38
C LEU A 61 22.99 8.15 -9.11
N ALA A 62 21.74 8.56 -9.23
CA ALA A 62 21.02 9.18 -8.13
C ALA A 62 20.62 8.13 -7.05
N LEU A 63 20.22 6.92 -7.45
CA LEU A 63 19.94 5.81 -6.53
C LEU A 63 21.19 5.41 -5.76
N TYR A 64 22.31 5.20 -6.45
CA TYR A 64 23.58 4.87 -5.81
C TYR A 64 23.97 5.90 -4.76
N LEU A 65 23.97 7.17 -5.12
CA LEU A 65 24.36 8.28 -4.23
C LEU A 65 23.51 8.27 -2.94
N ASN A 66 22.20 8.13 -3.07
CA ASN A 66 21.28 8.17 -1.93
C ASN A 66 21.31 6.89 -1.11
N ALA A 67 21.55 5.73 -1.74
CA ALA A 67 21.74 4.44 -1.07
C ALA A 67 22.97 4.44 -0.13
N LEU A 68 24.03 5.19 -0.45
CA LEU A 68 25.23 5.34 0.41
C LEU A 68 24.89 5.90 1.80
N SER A 69 23.73 6.48 1.99
CA SER A 69 23.26 6.91 3.31
C SER A 69 22.94 5.76 4.27
N GLY A 70 22.75 4.55 3.75
CA GLY A 70 22.23 3.40 4.49
C GLY A 70 20.75 3.48 4.84
N LYS A 71 20.05 4.54 4.40
CA LYS A 71 18.63 4.78 4.70
C LYS A 71 17.70 4.22 3.64
N GLY A 72 18.24 3.77 2.50
CA GLY A 72 17.53 3.20 1.38
C GLY A 72 17.06 4.21 0.34
N ALA A 73 17.11 3.77 -0.91
CA ALA A 73 16.58 4.48 -2.06
C ALA A 73 15.56 3.59 -2.77
N ILE A 74 14.45 4.19 -3.24
CA ILE A 74 13.36 3.46 -3.88
C ILE A 74 13.21 3.99 -5.31
N LEU A 75 13.03 3.09 -6.28
CA LEU A 75 12.58 3.43 -7.61
C LEU A 75 11.18 2.85 -7.84
N VAL A 76 10.25 3.72 -8.19
CA VAL A 76 8.86 3.38 -8.49
C VAL A 76 8.65 3.41 -9.99
N THR A 77 8.14 2.32 -10.56
CA THR A 77 7.78 2.18 -11.97
C THR A 77 6.27 2.01 -12.15
N PRO A 78 5.72 2.24 -13.35
CA PRO A 78 4.30 2.04 -13.61
C PRO A 78 3.80 0.62 -13.38
N ASN A 79 4.63 -0.40 -13.61
CA ASN A 79 4.22 -1.81 -13.48
C ASN A 79 5.36 -2.72 -13.02
N ALA A 80 4.98 -3.91 -12.53
CA ALA A 80 5.91 -4.89 -11.97
C ALA A 80 6.92 -5.43 -13.00
N TYR A 81 6.52 -5.56 -14.27
CA TYR A 81 7.42 -6.02 -15.32
C TYR A 81 8.62 -5.07 -15.51
N LEU A 82 8.36 -3.76 -15.55
CA LEU A 82 9.43 -2.76 -15.68
C LEU A 82 10.32 -2.75 -14.44
N ALA A 83 9.74 -2.82 -13.24
CA ALA A 83 10.50 -2.88 -12.00
C ALA A 83 11.43 -4.09 -11.94
N GLN A 84 10.94 -5.27 -12.31
CA GLN A 84 11.73 -6.50 -12.34
C GLN A 84 12.81 -6.45 -13.41
N ARG A 85 12.47 -6.05 -14.64
CA ARG A 85 13.43 -5.90 -15.75
C ARG A 85 14.58 -4.98 -15.39
N ASP A 86 14.27 -3.80 -14.84
CA ASP A 86 15.28 -2.81 -14.50
C ASP A 86 16.13 -3.26 -13.32
N GLU A 87 15.52 -3.91 -12.32
CA GLU A 87 16.27 -4.51 -11.21
C GLU A 87 17.22 -5.60 -11.73
N GLU A 88 16.75 -6.56 -12.54
CA GLU A 88 17.59 -7.64 -13.10
C GLU A 88 18.74 -7.10 -13.96
N GLN A 89 18.50 -6.05 -14.72
CA GLN A 89 19.51 -5.42 -15.57
C GLN A 89 20.56 -4.66 -14.73
N LEU A 90 20.15 -4.00 -13.66
CA LEU A 90 20.99 -3.06 -12.91
C LEU A 90 21.54 -3.63 -11.59
N ALA A 91 20.94 -4.68 -11.03
CA ALA A 91 21.43 -5.32 -9.81
C ALA A 91 22.94 -5.66 -9.89
N PRO A 92 23.47 -6.22 -11.01
CA PRO A 92 24.88 -6.55 -11.09
C PRO A 92 25.82 -5.38 -10.84
N VAL A 93 25.49 -4.16 -11.27
CA VAL A 93 26.35 -2.99 -11.04
C VAL A 93 26.25 -2.49 -9.60
N TYR A 94 25.08 -2.51 -8.99
CA TYR A 94 24.91 -2.11 -7.60
C TYR A 94 25.60 -3.11 -6.65
N GLU A 95 25.43 -4.41 -6.90
CA GLU A 95 26.08 -5.47 -6.15
C GLU A 95 27.61 -5.39 -6.27
N TRP A 96 28.12 -5.10 -7.47
CA TRP A 96 29.55 -4.86 -7.68
C TRP A 96 30.07 -3.65 -6.89
N MET A 97 29.20 -2.64 -6.66
CA MET A 97 29.48 -1.49 -5.81
C MET A 97 29.23 -1.75 -4.31
N GLY A 98 28.86 -2.99 -3.93
CA GLY A 98 28.66 -3.40 -2.54
C GLY A 98 27.31 -3.05 -1.95
N LEU A 99 26.30 -2.77 -2.78
CA LEU A 99 24.92 -2.48 -2.35
C LEU A 99 24.02 -3.70 -2.55
N THR A 100 22.97 -3.78 -1.72
CA THR A 100 21.91 -4.77 -1.83
C THR A 100 20.74 -4.22 -2.62
N VAL A 101 20.14 -5.04 -3.48
CA VAL A 101 19.01 -4.67 -4.33
C VAL A 101 17.88 -5.68 -4.18
N SER A 102 16.64 -5.22 -4.20
CA SER A 102 15.45 -6.09 -4.16
C SER A 102 14.29 -5.49 -4.96
N THR A 103 13.32 -6.35 -5.30
CA THR A 103 11.99 -5.92 -5.73
C THR A 103 11.04 -5.85 -4.54
N GLY A 104 10.05 -4.95 -4.58
CA GLY A 104 9.01 -4.83 -3.55
C GLY A 104 7.85 -5.82 -3.71
N PHE A 105 8.07 -6.90 -4.46
CA PHE A 105 7.09 -7.96 -4.74
C PHE A 105 7.83 -9.27 -5.09
N PRO A 106 7.14 -10.43 -4.96
CA PRO A 106 7.72 -11.72 -5.36
C PRO A 106 7.93 -11.76 -6.88
N LYS A 107 9.11 -12.21 -7.33
CA LYS A 107 9.41 -12.33 -8.77
C LYS A 107 8.74 -13.55 -9.42
N ASP A 108 8.47 -14.59 -8.65
CA ASP A 108 7.86 -15.85 -9.10
C ASP A 108 6.34 -15.72 -9.30
N ASP A 109 5.66 -15.05 -8.40
CA ASP A 109 4.22 -14.82 -8.43
C ASP A 109 3.89 -13.49 -7.74
N PRO A 110 3.66 -12.40 -8.48
CA PRO A 110 3.35 -11.09 -7.91
C PRO A 110 2.10 -11.05 -7.01
N GLU A 111 1.20 -12.02 -7.13
CA GLU A 111 -0.03 -12.13 -6.32
C GLU A 111 0.17 -13.02 -5.08
N ARG A 112 1.31 -13.68 -4.94
CA ARG A 112 1.62 -14.51 -3.79
C ARG A 112 1.53 -13.73 -2.48
N LYS A 113 0.86 -14.29 -1.50
CA LYS A 113 0.84 -13.70 -0.15
C LYS A 113 2.23 -13.75 0.47
N VAL A 114 2.74 -12.59 0.85
CA VAL A 114 4.08 -12.40 1.40
C VAL A 114 3.97 -12.13 2.89
N ARG A 115 4.87 -12.75 3.67
CA ARG A 115 4.94 -12.53 5.13
C ARG A 115 5.65 -11.22 5.45
N PRO A 116 5.32 -10.57 6.59
CA PRO A 116 5.96 -9.32 7.01
C PRO A 116 7.49 -9.41 7.11
N GLU A 117 8.04 -10.56 7.50
CA GLU A 117 9.49 -10.78 7.61
C GLU A 117 10.18 -10.70 6.25
N GLU A 118 9.58 -11.29 5.22
CA GLU A 118 10.09 -11.25 3.85
C GLU A 118 10.03 -9.82 3.29
N LYS A 119 8.91 -9.11 3.48
CA LYS A 119 8.79 -7.70 3.11
C LYS A 119 9.81 -6.82 3.83
N ARG A 120 10.07 -7.08 5.11
CA ARG A 120 11.09 -6.36 5.88
C ARG A 120 12.49 -6.54 5.29
N GLN A 121 12.81 -7.73 4.78
CA GLN A 121 14.08 -7.96 4.08
C GLN A 121 14.18 -7.10 2.81
N TRP A 122 13.11 -7.06 1.98
CA TRP A 122 13.10 -6.22 0.78
C TRP A 122 13.26 -4.74 1.10
N TYR A 123 12.49 -4.22 2.05
CA TYR A 123 12.55 -2.80 2.42
C TYR A 123 13.86 -2.42 3.15
N ASN A 124 14.61 -3.38 3.66
CA ASN A 124 15.94 -3.15 4.24
C ASN A 124 17.07 -3.16 3.22
N SER A 125 16.82 -3.52 1.96
CA SER A 125 17.81 -3.39 0.88
C SER A 125 18.22 -1.94 0.68
N ASP A 126 19.44 -1.72 0.18
CA ASP A 126 19.93 -0.37 -0.10
C ASP A 126 19.15 0.29 -1.24
N ILE A 127 18.75 -0.50 -2.24
CA ILE A 127 17.94 -0.06 -3.36
C ILE A 127 16.73 -1.00 -3.53
N LEU A 128 15.53 -0.42 -3.65
CA LEU A 128 14.28 -1.15 -3.86
C LEU A 128 13.61 -0.70 -5.16
N TYR A 129 13.33 -1.65 -6.04
CA TYR A 129 12.49 -1.46 -7.22
C TYR A 129 11.06 -1.91 -6.94
N THR A 130 10.06 -1.05 -7.19
CA THR A 130 8.66 -1.39 -6.87
C THR A 130 7.68 -0.63 -7.77
N THR A 131 6.39 -0.86 -7.58
CA THR A 131 5.32 -0.11 -8.25
C THR A 131 4.64 0.84 -7.28
N ALA A 132 3.97 1.88 -7.81
CA ALA A 132 3.18 2.80 -7.01
C ALA A 132 2.09 2.07 -6.21
N GLY A 133 1.42 1.09 -6.83
CA GLY A 133 0.39 0.28 -6.17
C GLY A 133 0.94 -0.53 -5.01
N ASN A 134 2.05 -1.26 -5.21
CA ASN A 134 2.66 -2.05 -4.15
C ASN A 134 3.12 -1.16 -2.98
N LEU A 135 3.79 -0.04 -3.28
CA LEU A 135 4.26 0.87 -2.24
C LEU A 135 3.12 1.47 -1.42
N ALA A 136 2.02 1.86 -2.09
CA ALA A 136 0.84 2.43 -1.44
C ALA A 136 0.12 1.39 -0.57
N PHE A 137 -0.11 0.16 -1.08
CA PHE A 137 -0.72 -0.91 -0.29
C PHE A 137 0.18 -1.33 0.88
N ASP A 138 1.48 -1.41 0.67
CA ASP A 138 2.42 -1.73 1.74
C ASP A 138 2.42 -0.67 2.84
N TYR A 139 2.32 0.60 2.47
CA TYR A 139 2.13 1.69 3.45
C TYR A 139 0.83 1.53 4.24
N LEU A 140 -0.29 1.23 3.58
CA LEU A 140 -1.57 1.03 4.24
C LEU A 140 -1.52 -0.18 5.19
N PHE A 141 -1.05 -1.34 4.74
CA PHE A 141 -0.96 -2.53 5.58
C PHE A 141 0.01 -2.38 6.75
N ASN A 142 1.13 -1.72 6.54
CA ASN A 142 2.09 -1.44 7.61
C ASN A 142 1.47 -0.57 8.72
N ASN A 143 0.64 0.42 8.34
CA ASN A 143 -0.04 1.29 9.31
C ASN A 143 -1.28 0.63 9.94
N LEU A 144 -1.87 -0.37 9.29
CA LEU A 144 -2.97 -1.17 9.83
C LEU A 144 -2.50 -2.35 10.69
N ALA A 145 -1.19 -2.57 10.81
CA ALA A 145 -0.64 -3.68 11.60
C ALA A 145 -1.01 -3.53 13.07
N ALA A 146 -1.55 -4.60 13.67
CA ALA A 146 -2.00 -4.62 15.07
C ALA A 146 -0.85 -4.52 16.08
N ASN A 147 0.37 -4.91 15.68
CA ASN A 147 1.56 -4.90 16.51
C ASN A 147 2.81 -4.58 15.69
N LYS A 148 3.94 -4.36 16.38
CA LYS A 148 5.23 -4.04 15.74
C LYS A 148 5.79 -5.17 14.86
N ASP A 149 5.47 -6.42 15.16
CA ASP A 149 5.95 -7.55 14.38
C ASP A 149 5.32 -7.59 12.99
N GLY A 150 4.09 -7.08 12.85
CA GLY A 150 3.42 -6.89 11.57
C GLY A 150 3.92 -5.70 10.75
N GLN A 151 4.73 -4.81 11.33
CA GLN A 151 5.31 -3.66 10.63
C GLN A 151 6.62 -4.05 9.94
N TYR A 152 6.81 -3.61 8.71
CA TYR A 152 7.97 -3.97 7.88
C TYR A 152 8.60 -2.80 7.15
N LEU A 153 7.96 -1.62 7.14
CA LEU A 153 8.52 -0.43 6.52
C LEU A 153 9.48 0.27 7.46
N ARG A 154 10.59 0.74 6.91
CA ARG A 154 11.43 1.76 7.52
C ARG A 154 11.01 3.16 7.06
N PRO A 155 11.43 4.23 7.72
CA PRO A 155 11.20 5.60 7.24
C PRO A 155 11.71 5.77 5.81
N TYR A 156 10.90 6.37 4.95
CA TYR A 156 11.29 6.71 3.58
C TYR A 156 12.38 7.79 3.59
N HIS A 157 13.38 7.64 2.73
CA HIS A 157 14.48 8.56 2.64
C HIS A 157 14.60 9.22 1.27
N TYR A 158 14.59 8.43 0.21
CA TYR A 158 14.71 8.91 -1.16
C TYR A 158 13.88 8.05 -2.10
N VAL A 159 13.21 8.69 -3.05
CA VAL A 159 12.42 8.01 -4.08
C VAL A 159 12.61 8.66 -5.44
N ILE A 160 12.73 7.84 -6.47
CA ILE A 160 12.57 8.23 -7.88
C ILE A 160 11.26 7.62 -8.37
N ILE A 161 10.43 8.42 -9.03
CA ILE A 161 9.19 7.97 -9.66
C ILE A 161 9.41 8.08 -11.17
N ASP A 162 9.46 6.96 -11.86
CA ASP A 162 9.53 6.90 -13.32
C ASP A 162 8.12 7.08 -13.90
N GLU A 163 8.01 7.74 -15.05
CA GLU A 163 6.74 8.13 -15.69
C GLU A 163 5.81 8.84 -14.69
N VAL A 164 6.33 9.89 -14.06
CA VAL A 164 5.69 10.60 -12.94
C VAL A 164 4.32 11.20 -13.31
N ASP A 165 4.11 11.54 -14.55
CA ASP A 165 2.84 12.01 -15.11
C ASP A 165 1.76 10.90 -15.07
N ASP A 166 2.09 9.67 -15.48
CA ASP A 166 1.18 8.53 -15.32
C ASP A 166 0.86 8.28 -13.83
N VAL A 167 1.88 8.17 -13.00
CA VAL A 167 1.72 7.80 -11.57
C VAL A 167 1.00 8.88 -10.76
N LEU A 168 1.36 10.15 -10.90
CA LEU A 168 0.86 11.23 -10.05
C LEU A 168 -0.30 12.03 -10.65
N LEU A 169 -0.58 11.90 -11.95
CA LEU A 169 -1.70 12.59 -12.60
C LEU A 169 -2.76 11.59 -13.07
N ASP A 170 -2.44 10.67 -13.95
CA ASP A 170 -3.44 9.80 -14.58
C ASP A 170 -4.02 8.79 -13.58
N GLN A 171 -3.18 8.17 -12.75
CA GLN A 171 -3.61 7.20 -11.75
C GLN A 171 -4.09 7.85 -10.43
N ALA A 172 -3.82 9.14 -10.21
CA ALA A 172 -4.14 9.84 -8.96
C ALA A 172 -5.64 9.89 -8.62
N THR A 173 -6.51 9.75 -9.62
CA THR A 173 -7.97 9.71 -9.43
C THR A 173 -8.49 8.34 -8.96
N SER A 174 -7.69 7.30 -9.02
CA SER A 174 -8.05 5.94 -8.62
C SER A 174 -7.76 5.72 -7.14
N PRO A 175 -8.77 5.55 -6.27
CA PRO A 175 -8.54 5.37 -4.85
C PRO A 175 -7.91 4.00 -4.55
N PHE A 176 -6.91 3.95 -3.68
CA PHE A 176 -6.44 2.71 -3.09
C PHE A 176 -7.38 2.28 -1.96
N VAL A 177 -8.10 1.18 -2.16
CA VAL A 177 -9.07 0.67 -1.19
C VAL A 177 -8.57 -0.64 -0.61
N VAL A 178 -8.35 -0.68 0.70
CA VAL A 178 -8.12 -1.91 1.43
C VAL A 178 -9.47 -2.47 1.85
N ALA A 179 -9.91 -3.52 1.18
CA ALA A 179 -11.09 -4.29 1.58
C ALA A 179 -10.62 -5.65 2.09
N SER A 180 -10.81 -5.93 3.36
CA SER A 180 -10.74 -7.30 3.86
C SER A 180 -12.11 -7.97 3.69
N ALA A 181 -12.12 -9.15 3.09
CA ALA A 181 -13.30 -9.99 3.20
C ALA A 181 -13.55 -10.24 4.69
N PRO A 182 -14.71 -9.89 5.26
CA PRO A 182 -15.02 -10.27 6.62
C PRO A 182 -14.93 -11.79 6.70
N MET A 183 -14.34 -12.31 7.77
CA MET A 183 -14.50 -13.73 8.07
C MET A 183 -16.01 -13.98 8.23
N LEU A 184 -16.60 -14.60 7.22
CA LEU A 184 -18.03 -14.91 7.19
C LEU A 184 -18.32 -15.98 8.25
N GLN A 185 -18.61 -15.55 9.46
CA GLN A 185 -19.37 -16.39 10.37
C GLN A 185 -20.83 -16.34 9.90
N SER A 186 -21.17 -17.24 8.99
CA SER A 186 -22.49 -17.28 8.32
C SER A 186 -23.69 -17.37 9.29
N ASN A 187 -23.50 -17.88 10.48
CA ASN A 187 -24.50 -17.96 11.55
C ASN A 187 -24.78 -16.60 12.21
N LEU A 188 -23.83 -15.65 12.27
CA LEU A 188 -24.09 -14.33 12.88
C LEU A 188 -25.06 -13.48 12.07
N TYR A 189 -25.06 -13.57 10.75
CA TYR A 189 -26.01 -12.82 9.92
C TYR A 189 -27.46 -13.18 10.27
N ARG A 190 -27.78 -14.47 10.33
CA ARG A 190 -29.11 -14.93 10.65
C ARG A 190 -29.49 -14.60 12.09
N LEU A 191 -28.61 -14.86 13.04
CA LEU A 191 -28.86 -14.56 14.46
C LEU A 191 -29.08 -13.04 14.70
N CYS A 192 -28.31 -12.18 14.04
CA CYS A 192 -28.48 -10.73 14.16
C CYS A 192 -29.74 -10.24 13.43
N ASP A 193 -30.11 -10.86 12.30
CA ASP A 193 -31.38 -10.57 11.61
C ASP A 193 -32.56 -10.94 12.49
N ASP A 194 -32.56 -12.14 13.09
CA ASP A 194 -33.61 -12.60 14.01
C ASP A 194 -33.70 -11.67 15.22
N PHE A 195 -32.60 -11.25 15.79
CA PHE A 195 -32.56 -10.26 16.88
C PHE A 195 -33.19 -8.93 16.46
N VAL A 196 -32.77 -8.36 15.34
CA VAL A 196 -33.21 -7.04 14.84
C VAL A 196 -34.72 -7.04 14.60
N ARG A 197 -35.31 -8.15 14.15
CA ARG A 197 -36.77 -8.31 14.00
C ARG A 197 -37.56 -8.22 15.32
N THR A 198 -36.90 -8.45 16.47
CA THR A 198 -37.52 -8.32 17.80
C THR A 198 -37.48 -6.89 18.34
N LEU A 199 -36.70 -5.98 17.72
CA LEU A 199 -36.52 -4.62 18.21
C LEU A 199 -37.74 -3.73 17.92
N VAL A 200 -38.08 -2.86 18.86
CA VAL A 200 -39.16 -1.90 18.74
C VAL A 200 -38.64 -0.50 18.44
N PRO A 201 -39.09 0.12 17.31
CA PRO A 201 -38.71 1.47 16.96
C PRO A 201 -38.94 2.49 18.08
N LYS A 202 -38.06 3.48 18.18
CA LYS A 202 -38.06 4.56 19.18
C LYS A 202 -37.73 4.08 20.62
N ARG A 203 -37.99 2.84 20.99
CA ARG A 203 -37.61 2.28 22.27
C ARG A 203 -36.21 1.67 22.25
N ASP A 204 -35.98 0.77 21.29
CA ASP A 204 -34.74 -0.02 21.21
C ASP A 204 -33.74 0.56 20.21
N PHE A 205 -34.18 1.35 19.23
CA PHE A 205 -33.33 2.00 18.26
C PHE A 205 -33.94 3.29 17.72
N THR A 206 -33.09 4.14 17.14
CA THR A 206 -33.46 5.41 16.48
C THR A 206 -33.06 5.36 15.03
N VAL A 207 -33.95 5.86 14.14
CA VAL A 207 -33.70 5.98 12.70
C VAL A 207 -33.74 7.45 12.28
N ARG A 208 -32.68 7.91 11.64
CA ARG A 208 -32.63 9.23 11.00
C ARG A 208 -32.57 9.05 9.49
N ARG A 209 -33.72 9.16 8.84
CA ARG A 209 -33.84 8.87 7.39
C ARG A 209 -33.04 9.82 6.51
N ARG A 210 -32.89 11.11 6.94
CA ARG A 210 -32.16 12.15 6.17
C ARG A 210 -30.70 11.75 5.93
N ASP A 211 -30.04 11.19 6.94
CA ASP A 211 -28.61 10.87 6.92
C ASP A 211 -28.36 9.38 6.73
N LYS A 212 -29.42 8.58 6.44
CA LYS A 212 -29.39 7.10 6.40
C LYS A 212 -28.69 6.51 7.63
N ALA A 213 -28.90 7.11 8.81
CA ALA A 213 -28.31 6.67 10.07
C ALA A 213 -29.30 5.90 10.93
N ILE A 214 -28.84 4.83 11.55
CA ILE A 214 -29.62 3.99 12.48
C ILE A 214 -28.68 3.49 13.57
N TRP A 215 -29.12 3.56 14.83
CA TRP A 215 -28.33 3.11 15.97
C TRP A 215 -29.23 2.63 17.11
N LEU A 216 -28.70 1.73 17.94
CA LEU A 216 -29.39 1.24 19.14
C LEU A 216 -29.47 2.36 20.20
N THR A 217 -30.60 2.40 20.91
CA THR A 217 -30.71 3.17 22.16
C THR A 217 -30.05 2.37 23.29
N TYR A 218 -29.95 2.98 24.49
CA TYR A 218 -29.49 2.29 25.68
C TYR A 218 -30.26 0.97 25.93
N ASN A 219 -31.61 0.99 25.78
CA ASN A 219 -32.43 -0.21 25.92
C ASN A 219 -32.12 -1.27 24.86
N GLY A 220 -31.85 -0.83 23.61
CA GLY A 220 -31.46 -1.72 22.54
C GLY A 220 -30.12 -2.40 22.75
N VAL A 221 -29.18 -1.67 23.31
CA VAL A 221 -27.86 -2.22 23.69
C VAL A 221 -28.01 -3.27 24.79
N GLN A 222 -28.72 -2.98 25.87
CA GLN A 222 -28.95 -3.94 26.95
C GLN A 222 -29.68 -5.22 26.45
N ARG A 223 -30.65 -5.08 25.53
CA ARG A 223 -31.31 -6.24 24.92
C ARG A 223 -30.34 -7.04 24.05
N ALA A 224 -29.42 -6.39 23.30
CA ALA A 224 -28.40 -7.08 22.52
C ALA A 224 -27.47 -7.88 23.43
N GLU A 225 -26.98 -7.24 24.49
CA GLU A 225 -26.10 -7.88 25.49
C GLU A 225 -26.74 -9.12 26.13
N GLN A 226 -28.02 -9.03 26.49
CA GLN A 226 -28.80 -10.18 27.02
C GLN A 226 -29.02 -11.28 25.98
N TYR A 227 -29.39 -10.90 24.76
CA TYR A 227 -29.71 -11.87 23.68
C TYR A 227 -28.47 -12.67 23.26
N PHE A 228 -27.33 -11.98 23.09
CA PHE A 228 -26.07 -12.60 22.68
C PHE A 228 -25.24 -13.11 23.87
N ARG A 229 -25.65 -12.89 25.11
CA ARG A 229 -24.97 -13.28 26.37
C ARG A 229 -23.57 -12.69 26.45
N ILE A 230 -23.39 -11.44 26.06
CA ILE A 230 -22.15 -10.68 26.12
C ILE A 230 -22.22 -9.61 27.22
N ARG A 231 -21.05 -9.22 27.78
CA ARG A 231 -21.01 -8.25 28.87
C ARG A 231 -21.11 -6.81 28.39
N ASN A 232 -20.49 -6.52 27.27
CA ASN A 232 -20.47 -5.18 26.68
C ASN A 232 -20.44 -5.32 25.16
N LEU A 233 -21.42 -4.73 24.49
CA LEU A 233 -21.57 -4.78 23.04
C LEU A 233 -20.46 -4.04 22.29
N TYR A 234 -19.77 -3.09 22.95
CA TYR A 234 -18.75 -2.24 22.35
C TYR A 234 -17.31 -2.70 22.63
N ASP A 235 -17.11 -3.79 23.34
CA ASP A 235 -15.78 -4.38 23.53
C ASP A 235 -15.26 -5.03 22.24
N ASP A 236 -13.94 -5.14 22.13
CA ASP A 236 -13.27 -5.73 20.96
C ASP A 236 -13.74 -7.16 20.67
N GLU A 237 -14.01 -7.96 21.71
CA GLU A 237 -14.52 -9.32 21.59
C GLU A 237 -15.95 -9.37 20.99
N SER A 238 -16.75 -8.33 21.22
CA SER A 238 -18.15 -8.22 20.78
C SER A 238 -18.30 -7.42 19.48
N ARG A 239 -17.22 -6.87 18.95
CA ARG A 239 -17.19 -5.98 17.77
C ARG A 239 -17.89 -6.58 16.54
N GLU A 240 -17.71 -7.87 16.30
CA GLU A 240 -18.34 -8.58 15.18
C GLU A 240 -19.86 -8.68 15.36
N VAL A 241 -20.34 -8.92 16.58
CA VAL A 241 -21.79 -8.95 16.89
C VAL A 241 -22.40 -7.57 16.64
N TYR A 242 -21.78 -6.51 17.17
CA TYR A 242 -22.24 -5.13 16.94
C TYR A 242 -22.33 -4.79 15.47
N ARG A 243 -21.28 -5.12 14.71
CA ARG A 243 -21.22 -4.89 13.26
C ARG A 243 -22.37 -5.60 12.54
N HIS A 244 -22.64 -6.86 12.85
CA HIS A 244 -23.70 -7.63 12.19
C HIS A 244 -25.09 -7.12 12.57
N ILE A 245 -25.30 -6.69 13.82
CA ILE A 245 -26.54 -6.00 14.22
C ILE A 245 -26.73 -4.72 13.41
N ALA A 246 -25.69 -3.88 13.30
CA ALA A 246 -25.75 -2.64 12.53
C ALA A 246 -26.05 -2.90 11.04
N LEU A 247 -25.45 -3.92 10.44
CA LEU A 247 -25.72 -4.33 9.06
C LEU A 247 -27.18 -4.81 8.87
N ALA A 248 -27.68 -5.65 9.78
CA ALA A 248 -29.07 -6.14 9.73
C ALA A 248 -30.06 -4.98 9.88
N MET A 249 -29.82 -4.06 10.81
CA MET A 249 -30.66 -2.86 10.98
C MET A 249 -30.66 -2.00 9.69
N ARG A 250 -29.52 -1.79 9.07
CA ARG A 250 -29.42 -1.02 7.81
C ARG A 250 -30.16 -1.74 6.67
N ALA A 251 -30.03 -3.05 6.56
CA ALA A 251 -30.72 -3.85 5.56
C ALA A 251 -32.25 -3.71 5.68
N HIS A 252 -32.80 -3.83 6.90
CA HIS A 252 -34.22 -3.69 7.13
C HIS A 252 -34.79 -2.30 6.87
N TYR A 253 -34.06 -1.24 7.19
CA TYR A 253 -34.60 0.12 7.20
C TYR A 253 -34.21 0.98 6.00
N PHE A 254 -33.16 0.61 5.28
CA PHE A 254 -32.64 1.44 4.17
C PHE A 254 -32.47 0.69 2.85
N MET A 255 -32.46 -0.65 2.83
CA MET A 255 -32.33 -1.40 1.58
C MET A 255 -33.68 -1.83 1.04
N LYS A 256 -33.92 -1.59 -0.25
CA LYS A 256 -35.15 -1.93 -0.95
C LYS A 256 -34.87 -2.89 -2.09
N ASN A 257 -35.64 -3.99 -2.15
CA ASN A 257 -35.63 -4.89 -3.28
C ASN A 257 -36.08 -4.17 -4.55
N GLY A 258 -35.37 -4.39 -5.65
CA GLY A 258 -35.61 -3.72 -6.93
C GLY A 258 -34.95 -2.37 -7.11
N HIS A 259 -34.26 -1.86 -6.06
CA HIS A 259 -33.52 -0.59 -6.09
C HIS A 259 -32.08 -0.74 -5.57
N ASP A 260 -31.90 -1.32 -4.39
CA ASP A 260 -30.58 -1.48 -3.76
C ASP A 260 -30.07 -2.93 -3.91
N TYR A 261 -30.96 -3.87 -4.21
CA TYR A 261 -30.62 -5.26 -4.51
C TYR A 261 -31.74 -5.94 -5.32
N LEU A 262 -31.38 -6.97 -6.05
CA LEU A 262 -32.29 -7.86 -6.78
C LEU A 262 -32.25 -9.28 -6.17
N VAL A 263 -33.36 -10.03 -6.28
CA VAL A 263 -33.37 -11.41 -5.85
C VAL A 263 -33.46 -12.30 -7.09
N GLU A 264 -32.36 -12.95 -7.45
CA GLU A 264 -32.32 -13.94 -8.53
C GLU A 264 -32.14 -15.36 -7.97
N LYS A 265 -33.00 -16.27 -8.38
CA LYS A 265 -32.96 -17.68 -7.93
C LYS A 265 -32.86 -17.84 -6.40
N GLY A 266 -33.52 -16.97 -5.64
CA GLY A 266 -33.52 -16.99 -4.18
C GLY A 266 -32.24 -16.43 -3.52
N LYS A 267 -31.33 -15.82 -4.29
CA LYS A 267 -30.11 -15.14 -3.79
C LYS A 267 -30.21 -13.64 -4.05
N GLY A 268 -29.84 -12.83 -3.06
CA GLY A 268 -29.74 -11.40 -3.20
C GLY A 268 -28.47 -11.04 -3.98
N CYS A 269 -28.61 -10.26 -5.05
CA CYS A 269 -27.52 -9.69 -5.82
C CYS A 269 -27.56 -8.15 -5.70
N PRO A 270 -26.44 -7.43 -5.66
CA PRO A 270 -26.44 -5.97 -5.76
C PRO A 270 -27.16 -5.53 -7.04
N ALA A 271 -27.93 -4.43 -6.96
CA ALA A 271 -28.64 -3.87 -8.10
C ALA A 271 -27.69 -3.03 -8.97
#